data_3453ad197b4e518b327ad2bf6cab3e9e
#
_entry.id   3453ad197b4e518b327ad2bf6cab3e9e
#
_cell.length_a   1.000
_cell.length_b   1.000
_cell.length_c   1.000
_cell.angle_alpha   90.00
_cell.angle_beta   90.00
_cell.angle_gamma   90.00
#
_symmetry.space_group_name_H-M   'P 1'
#
loop_
_entity.id
_entity.type
_entity.pdbx_description
1 polymer ?
#
loop_
_entity_poly.entity_id
_entity_poly.type
_entity_poly.pdbx_seq_one_letter_code
_entity_poly.pdbx_strand_id
1 'polypeptide(L)'
;MFMTKNKKIIQKYMDGFILSDHEKILSCLAEDIVWDMPGFFHLNGKQAFDKEIENDNFEGRPTIKITRMIEENDIVVAEGSVQSKIKAGGMLDAVFCDVFQMEDGKIKHLTTYLMNK
;
A
#
# COMPACT_ATOMS: atom_id res chain seq x y z
N MET A 1 -9.23 -9.41 -18.39
CA MET A 1 -8.02 -9.89 -17.73
C MET A 1 -8.39 -10.71 -16.51
N PHE A 2 -7.78 -11.87 -16.39
CA PHE A 2 -8.01 -12.73 -15.21
C PHE A 2 -7.21 -12.22 -14.01
N MET A 3 -7.88 -12.08 -12.87
CA MET A 3 -7.21 -11.73 -11.62
C MET A 3 -7.39 -12.85 -10.60
N THR A 4 -6.28 -13.24 -9.97
CA THR A 4 -6.31 -14.21 -8.88
C THR A 4 -7.02 -13.61 -7.66
N LYS A 5 -7.39 -14.46 -6.71
CA LYS A 5 -8.02 -14.03 -5.46
C LYS A 5 -7.13 -13.04 -4.71
N ASN A 6 -5.83 -13.33 -4.63
CA ASN A 6 -4.88 -12.44 -3.94
C ASN A 6 -4.74 -11.09 -4.67
N LYS A 7 -4.65 -11.10 -6.00
CA LYS A 7 -4.57 -9.84 -6.77
C LYS A 7 -5.81 -8.97 -6.57
N LYS A 8 -7.00 -9.58 -6.45
CA LYS A 8 -8.24 -8.84 -6.17
C LYS A 8 -8.18 -8.16 -4.80
N ILE A 9 -7.59 -8.83 -3.81
CA ILE A 9 -7.42 -8.26 -2.48
C ILE A 9 -6.48 -7.05 -2.54
N ILE A 10 -5.38 -7.16 -3.29
CA ILE A 10 -4.46 -6.04 -3.47
C ILE A 10 -5.12 -4.88 -4.19
N GLN A 11 -5.94 -5.15 -5.21
CA GLN A 11 -6.67 -4.09 -5.89
C GLN A 11 -7.61 -3.36 -4.92
N LYS A 12 -8.33 -4.11 -4.08
CA LYS A 12 -9.20 -3.53 -3.05
C LYS A 12 -8.41 -2.66 -2.08
N TYR A 13 -7.24 -3.13 -1.66
CA TYR A 13 -6.33 -2.39 -0.78
C TYR A 13 -5.90 -1.07 -1.43
N MET A 14 -5.49 -1.10 -2.69
CA MET A 14 -5.06 0.10 -3.43
C MET A 14 -6.23 1.08 -3.62
N ASP A 15 -7.41 0.57 -3.94
CA ASP A 15 -8.62 1.39 -4.07
C ASP A 15 -8.93 2.09 -2.75
N GLY A 16 -8.72 1.40 -1.63
CA GLY A 16 -8.88 1.98 -0.30
C GLY A 16 -7.93 3.16 -0.07
N PHE A 17 -6.68 3.04 -0.47
CA PHE A 17 -5.72 4.14 -0.35
C PHE A 17 -6.10 5.33 -1.23
N ILE A 18 -6.53 5.09 -2.46
CA ILE A 18 -6.97 6.15 -3.37
C ILE A 18 -8.11 6.96 -2.76
N LEU A 19 -9.01 6.28 -2.04
CA LEU A 19 -10.19 6.90 -1.42
C LEU A 19 -9.95 7.35 0.02
N SER A 20 -8.79 7.09 0.58
CA SER A 20 -8.49 7.26 2.02
C SER A 20 -9.54 6.55 2.89
N ASP A 21 -9.96 5.38 2.45
CA ASP A 21 -10.98 4.56 3.13
C ASP A 21 -10.29 3.57 4.08
N HIS A 22 -10.15 3.98 5.34
CA HIS A 22 -9.45 3.20 6.37
C HIS A 22 -10.05 1.82 6.55
N GLU A 23 -11.36 1.72 6.66
CA GLU A 23 -12.04 0.44 6.89
C GLU A 23 -11.76 -0.54 5.75
N LYS A 24 -11.81 -0.06 4.52
CA LYS A 24 -11.55 -0.86 3.34
C LYS A 24 -10.11 -1.38 3.33
N ILE A 25 -9.15 -0.52 3.63
CA ILE A 25 -7.74 -0.90 3.71
C ILE A 25 -7.52 -1.94 4.80
N LEU A 26 -7.99 -1.64 6.02
CA LEU A 26 -7.75 -2.49 7.18
C LEU A 26 -8.40 -3.86 7.04
N SER A 27 -9.51 -3.95 6.31
CA SER A 27 -10.18 -5.24 6.05
C SER A 27 -9.33 -6.20 5.23
N CYS A 28 -8.34 -5.70 4.52
CA CYS A 28 -7.42 -6.52 3.72
C CYS A 28 -6.23 -7.04 4.52
N LEU A 29 -6.05 -6.58 5.76
CA LEU A 29 -4.84 -6.84 6.55
C LEU A 29 -5.07 -7.93 7.60
N ALA A 30 -4.02 -8.74 7.84
CA ALA A 30 -3.98 -9.60 9.01
C ALA A 30 -3.84 -8.75 10.26
N GLU A 31 -4.31 -9.26 11.43
CA GLU A 31 -4.23 -8.52 12.69
C GLU A 31 -2.79 -8.14 13.04
N ASP A 32 -1.85 -9.02 12.74
CA ASP A 32 -0.44 -8.84 13.03
C ASP A 32 0.36 -8.38 11.81
N ILE A 33 -0.30 -7.61 10.93
CA ILE A 33 0.35 -7.03 9.74
C ILE A 33 1.68 -6.35 10.11
N VAL A 34 2.68 -6.54 9.26
CA VAL A 34 3.95 -5.82 9.35
C VAL A 34 4.12 -5.01 8.07
N TRP A 35 4.41 -3.73 8.22
CA TRP A 35 4.69 -2.85 7.07
C TRP A 35 6.08 -2.28 7.21
N ASP A 36 6.96 -2.67 6.29
CA ASP A 36 8.33 -2.13 6.19
C ASP A 36 8.42 -1.18 5.01
N MET A 37 8.93 0.00 5.25
CA MET A 37 9.37 0.89 4.19
C MET A 37 10.85 1.21 4.47
N PRO A 38 11.77 0.44 3.87
CA PRO A 38 13.21 0.61 4.16
C PRO A 38 13.66 2.06 4.01
N GLY A 39 14.37 2.55 5.03
CA GLY A 39 14.83 3.93 5.09
C GLY A 39 13.80 4.88 5.70
N PHE A 40 12.57 4.45 5.96
CA PHE A 40 11.51 5.30 6.48
C PHE A 40 10.91 4.77 7.78
N PHE A 41 10.35 3.56 7.78
CA PHE A 41 9.70 3.02 8.97
C PHE A 41 9.54 1.51 8.95
N HIS A 42 9.23 0.97 10.12
CA HIS A 42 8.84 -0.41 10.35
C HIS A 42 7.66 -0.37 11.32
N LEU A 43 6.48 -0.83 10.88
CA LEU A 43 5.26 -0.76 11.66
C LEU A 43 4.70 -2.15 11.91
N ASN A 44 4.18 -2.37 13.12
CA ASN A 44 3.57 -3.63 13.53
C ASN A 44 2.12 -3.39 13.94
N GLY A 45 1.21 -4.20 13.38
CA GLY A 45 -0.20 -4.22 13.75
C GLY A 45 -1.06 -3.23 13.01
N LYS A 46 -2.36 -3.48 13.03
CA LYS A 46 -3.34 -2.66 12.30
C LYS A 46 -3.41 -1.23 12.83
N GLN A 47 -3.23 -1.04 14.14
CA GLN A 47 -3.35 0.29 14.73
C GLN A 47 -2.24 1.22 14.23
N ALA A 48 -1.01 0.73 14.19
CA ALA A 48 0.11 1.49 13.64
C ALA A 48 -0.07 1.75 12.15
N PHE A 49 -0.57 0.74 11.43
CA PHE A 49 -0.86 0.86 10.01
C PHE A 49 -1.89 1.96 9.75
N ASP A 50 -2.96 1.96 10.52
CA ASP A 50 -4.06 2.93 10.38
C ASP A 50 -3.57 4.37 10.49
N LYS A 51 -2.67 4.63 11.44
CA LYS A 51 -2.11 5.98 11.64
C LYS A 51 -1.28 6.44 10.45
N GLU A 52 -0.70 5.53 9.69
CA GLU A 52 0.14 5.88 8.55
C GLU A 52 -0.65 6.09 7.26
N ILE A 53 -1.90 5.63 7.19
CA ILE A 53 -2.74 5.76 5.98
C ILE A 53 -2.87 7.23 5.56
N GLU A 54 -3.11 8.13 6.52
CA GLU A 54 -3.18 9.57 6.28
C GLU A 54 -2.05 10.24 7.06
N ASN A 55 -0.85 10.13 6.49
CA ASN A 55 0.34 10.72 7.10
C ASN A 55 0.23 12.24 7.14
N ASP A 56 0.58 12.84 8.30
CA ASP A 56 0.45 14.28 8.52
C ASP A 56 1.31 15.15 7.60
N ASN A 57 2.27 14.58 6.91
CA ASN A 57 3.09 15.31 5.95
C ASN A 57 2.38 15.57 4.62
N PHE A 58 1.23 14.93 4.40
CA PHE A 58 0.49 15.00 3.14
C PHE A 58 -0.92 15.51 3.36
N GLU A 59 -1.53 16.06 2.31
CA GLU A 59 -2.91 16.51 2.33
C GLU A 59 -3.66 16.01 1.11
N GLY A 60 -4.98 15.83 1.26
CA GLY A 60 -5.84 15.32 0.20
C GLY A 60 -5.62 13.84 -0.06
N ARG A 61 -6.22 13.36 -1.13
CA ARG A 61 -6.11 11.96 -1.53
C ARG A 61 -4.95 11.77 -2.50
N PRO A 62 -4.20 10.67 -2.37
CA PRO A 62 -3.11 10.38 -3.32
C PRO A 62 -3.68 9.95 -4.67
N THR A 63 -2.91 10.18 -5.73
CA THR A 63 -3.16 9.58 -7.04
C THR A 63 -2.25 8.37 -7.15
N ILE A 64 -2.84 7.19 -7.26
CA ILE A 64 -2.08 5.93 -7.33
C ILE A 64 -2.44 5.24 -8.63
N LYS A 65 -1.43 4.86 -9.40
CA LYS A 65 -1.61 4.11 -10.64
C LYS A 65 -0.78 2.84 -10.57
N ILE A 66 -1.45 1.68 -10.69
CA ILE A 66 -0.77 0.39 -10.72
C ILE A 66 -0.42 0.08 -12.16
N THR A 67 0.86 -0.18 -12.43
CA THR A 67 1.32 -0.50 -13.77
C THR A 67 1.36 -2.00 -14.04
N ARG A 68 1.62 -2.81 -13.01
CA ARG A 68 1.49 -4.27 -13.13
C ARG A 68 1.47 -4.93 -11.76
N MET A 69 0.88 -6.14 -11.73
CA MET A 69 0.93 -7.03 -10.58
C MET A 69 1.41 -8.40 -11.02
N ILE A 70 2.25 -9.01 -10.22
CA ILE A 70 2.79 -10.35 -10.43
C ILE A 70 2.55 -11.14 -9.17
N GLU A 71 2.12 -12.39 -9.31
CA GLU A 71 1.90 -13.26 -8.14
C GLU A 71 2.64 -14.58 -8.32
N GLU A 72 3.30 -15.02 -7.23
CA GLU A 72 3.92 -16.34 -7.15
C GLU A 72 3.99 -16.75 -5.69
N ASN A 73 3.53 -17.97 -5.37
CA ASN A 73 3.66 -18.57 -4.01
C ASN A 73 3.16 -17.64 -2.89
N ASP A 74 1.94 -17.12 -3.03
CA ASP A 74 1.32 -16.22 -2.05
C ASP A 74 2.04 -14.89 -1.86
N ILE A 75 2.91 -14.53 -2.79
CA ILE A 75 3.51 -13.21 -2.83
C ILE A 75 2.96 -12.47 -4.04
N VAL A 76 2.44 -11.26 -3.81
CA VAL A 76 2.00 -10.38 -4.88
C VAL A 76 2.94 -9.18 -4.91
N VAL A 77 3.47 -8.88 -6.09
CA VAL A 77 4.27 -7.69 -6.32
C VAL A 77 3.45 -6.72 -7.15
N ALA A 78 3.28 -5.49 -6.65
CA ALA A 78 2.58 -4.43 -7.37
C ALA A 78 3.52 -3.27 -7.60
N GLU A 79 3.69 -2.91 -8.87
CA GLU A 79 4.47 -1.74 -9.25
C GLU A 79 3.56 -0.64 -9.74
N GLY A 80 3.94 0.60 -9.47
CA GLY A 80 3.14 1.73 -9.91
C GLY A 80 3.77 3.07 -9.62
N SER A 81 2.92 4.10 -9.69
CA SER A 81 3.33 5.46 -9.38
C SER A 81 2.36 6.06 -8.37
N VAL A 82 2.87 7.01 -7.59
CA VAL A 82 2.08 7.72 -6.61
C VAL A 82 2.43 9.20 -6.66
N GLN A 83 1.39 10.03 -6.57
CA GLN A 83 1.52 11.47 -6.44
C GLN A 83 0.69 11.90 -5.26
N SER A 84 1.25 12.75 -4.41
CA SER A 84 0.56 13.24 -3.23
C SER A 84 1.03 14.64 -2.90
N LYS A 85 0.08 15.49 -2.53
CA LYS A 85 0.37 16.87 -2.17
C LYS A 85 1.02 16.93 -0.79
N ILE A 86 2.14 17.63 -0.69
CA ILE A 86 2.89 17.79 0.56
C ILE A 86 2.39 19.05 1.25
N LYS A 87 2.00 18.97 2.54
CA LYS A 87 1.51 20.13 3.30
C LYS A 87 2.48 21.30 3.32
N ALA A 88 3.76 21.01 3.43
CA ALA A 88 4.80 22.03 3.46
C ALA A 88 5.04 22.70 2.10
N GLY A 89 4.46 22.16 1.04
CA GLY A 89 4.58 22.65 -0.33
C GLY A 89 5.14 21.62 -1.27
N GLY A 90 4.73 21.70 -2.55
CA GLY A 90 5.16 20.76 -3.58
C GLY A 90 4.39 19.45 -3.60
N MET A 91 4.86 18.54 -4.42
CA MET A 91 4.26 17.24 -4.66
C MET A 91 5.29 16.13 -4.48
N LEU A 92 4.87 15.07 -3.80
CA LEU A 92 5.57 13.79 -3.95
C LEU A 92 5.21 13.25 -5.33
N ASP A 93 6.21 12.90 -6.12
CA ASP A 93 6.02 12.26 -7.42
C ASP A 93 7.02 11.12 -7.50
N ALA A 94 6.53 9.91 -7.30
CA ALA A 94 7.38 8.75 -7.07
C ALA A 94 6.87 7.52 -7.79
N VAL A 95 7.75 6.54 -7.95
CA VAL A 95 7.39 5.19 -8.32
C VAL A 95 7.51 4.31 -7.10
N PHE A 96 6.72 3.24 -7.05
CA PHE A 96 6.76 2.29 -5.94
C PHE A 96 6.78 0.86 -6.43
N CYS A 97 7.33 0.01 -5.58
CA CYS A 97 7.22 -1.43 -5.70
C CYS A 97 6.80 -1.95 -4.32
N ASP A 98 5.60 -2.51 -4.26
CA ASP A 98 5.06 -3.11 -3.05
C ASP A 98 5.12 -4.62 -3.16
N VAL A 99 5.73 -5.26 -2.15
CA VAL A 99 5.79 -6.72 -2.05
C VAL A 99 4.88 -7.15 -0.91
N PHE A 100 3.80 -7.86 -1.26
CA PHE A 100 2.78 -8.32 -0.31
C PHE A 100 2.94 -9.82 -0.08
N GLN A 101 3.15 -10.22 1.17
CA GLN A 101 3.05 -11.61 1.55
C GLN A 101 1.64 -11.89 2.05
N MET A 102 0.96 -12.82 1.41
CA MET A 102 -0.44 -13.16 1.70
C MET A 102 -0.53 -14.41 2.56
N GLU A 103 -1.51 -14.42 3.46
CA GLU A 103 -1.82 -15.59 4.27
C GLU A 103 -3.33 -15.61 4.55
N ASP A 104 -3.99 -16.71 4.17
CA ASP A 104 -5.43 -16.90 4.38
C ASP A 104 -6.27 -15.72 3.88
N GLY A 105 -5.93 -15.19 2.70
CA GLY A 105 -6.69 -14.11 2.09
C GLY A 105 -6.47 -12.74 2.75
N LYS A 106 -5.40 -12.59 3.52
CA LYS A 106 -5.06 -11.32 4.17
C LYS A 106 -3.60 -10.95 3.87
N ILE A 107 -3.31 -9.67 3.92
CA ILE A 107 -1.94 -9.18 3.79
C ILE A 107 -1.25 -9.36 5.14
N LYS A 108 -0.22 -10.19 5.17
CA LYS A 108 0.53 -10.52 6.39
C LYS A 108 1.76 -9.63 6.55
N HIS A 109 2.43 -9.35 5.45
CA HIS A 109 3.65 -8.52 5.44
C HIS A 109 3.67 -7.71 4.16
N LEU A 110 3.90 -6.42 4.31
CA LEU A 110 4.06 -5.51 3.18
C LEU A 110 5.43 -4.85 3.27
N THR A 111 6.18 -4.92 2.17
CA THR A 111 7.42 -4.15 2.03
C THR A 111 7.23 -3.18 0.87
N THR A 112 7.41 -1.89 1.14
CA THR A 112 7.26 -0.84 0.16
C THR A 112 8.62 -0.24 -0.17
N TYR A 113 8.97 -0.25 -1.45
CA TYR A 113 10.14 0.46 -1.96
C TYR A 113 9.64 1.67 -2.74
N LEU A 114 10.04 2.85 -2.30
CA LEU A 114 9.60 4.11 -2.88
C LEU A 114 10.81 4.87 -3.41
N MET A 115 10.71 5.36 -4.63
CA MET A 115 11.78 6.09 -5.26
C MET A 115 11.23 7.34 -5.95
N ASN A 116 11.77 8.50 -5.62
CA ASN A 116 11.38 9.74 -6.29
C ASN A 116 11.77 9.69 -7.77
N LYS A 117 10.91 10.24 -8.60
CA LYS A 117 11.22 10.39 -10.01
C LYS A 117 12.29 11.46 -10.24
#